data_2bc510e2362c9133a9ff4b4bb546730d
#
_entry.id   2bc510e2362c9133a9ff4b4bb546730d
#
_cell.length_a   1.000
_cell.length_b   1.000
_cell.length_c   1.000
_cell.angle_alpha   90.00
_cell.angle_beta   90.00
_cell.angle_gamma   90.00
#
_symmetry.space_group_name_H-M   'P 1'
#
loop_
_entity.id
_entity.type
_entity.pdbx_description
1 polymer ?
#
loop_
_entity_poly.entity_id
_entity_poly.type
_entity_poly.pdbx_seq_one_letter_code
_entity_poly.pdbx_strand_id
1 'polypeptide(L)'
;KGYKPIRAAGDTFRAAGDVQLEEYAKKLDLPVIKHRRGGDAAAVIFDARKAAEARKYDVVLADTSGRMHTKKNLLEELRKIVRVNKPDLKILVLDSLSGSDVINQFEFFEEAVGIDAVVFTKLDVNEKGGNILSVCYQFNKPILFLGTGQKFEDMEFFEVERFVEKLIPKF
;
A
#
# COMPACT_ATOMS: atom_id res chain seq x y z
N LYS A 1 -14.92 6.73 -9.13
CA LYS A 1 -14.71 8.11 -9.67
C LYS A 1 -14.44 8.14 -11.17
N GLY A 2 -14.60 7.01 -11.89
CA GLY A 2 -14.49 6.95 -13.35
C GLY A 2 -13.06 6.88 -13.91
N TYR A 3 -12.03 6.82 -13.09
CA TYR A 3 -10.64 6.61 -13.54
C TYR A 3 -10.42 5.21 -14.07
N LYS A 4 -9.55 5.07 -15.09
CA LYS A 4 -9.13 3.81 -15.67
C LYS A 4 -7.75 3.42 -15.10
N PRO A 5 -7.67 2.54 -14.09
CA PRO A 5 -6.40 2.14 -13.51
C PRO A 5 -5.77 0.97 -14.28
N ILE A 6 -4.44 0.90 -14.25
CA ILE A 6 -3.64 -0.28 -14.58
C ILE A 6 -2.79 -0.66 -13.37
N ARG A 7 -2.54 -1.95 -13.18
CA ARG A 7 -1.75 -2.46 -12.05
C ARG A 7 -0.38 -2.91 -12.48
N ALA A 8 0.60 -2.72 -11.60
CA ALA A 8 1.95 -3.26 -11.73
C ALA A 8 2.24 -4.21 -10.56
N ALA A 9 2.57 -5.47 -10.85
CA ALA A 9 2.98 -6.47 -9.86
C ALA A 9 4.48 -6.30 -9.56
N GLY A 10 4.82 -5.35 -8.69
CA GLY A 10 6.20 -5.04 -8.33
C GLY A 10 6.76 -5.92 -7.20
N ASP A 11 5.95 -6.68 -6.44
CA ASP A 11 6.47 -7.73 -5.55
C ASP A 11 6.80 -8.99 -6.37
N THR A 12 7.95 -9.00 -7.01
CA THR A 12 8.37 -10.08 -7.92
C THR A 12 8.84 -11.35 -7.20
N PHE A 13 8.95 -11.35 -5.88
CA PHE A 13 9.43 -12.49 -5.09
C PHE A 13 8.32 -13.33 -4.48
N ARG A 14 7.12 -12.77 -4.34
CA ARG A 14 6.00 -13.42 -3.65
C ARG A 14 5.12 -14.18 -4.62
N ALA A 15 5.33 -15.50 -4.75
CA ALA A 15 4.56 -16.35 -5.67
C ALA A 15 3.03 -16.30 -5.47
N ALA A 16 2.56 -16.18 -4.23
CA ALA A 16 1.12 -16.06 -3.94
C ALA A 16 0.58 -14.64 -4.18
N GLY A 17 1.44 -13.61 -4.13
CA GLY A 17 1.05 -12.22 -4.37
C GLY A 17 0.60 -11.98 -5.79
N ASP A 18 1.36 -12.50 -6.77
CA ASP A 18 1.04 -12.39 -8.19
C ASP A 18 -0.31 -13.04 -8.52
N VAL A 19 -0.56 -14.24 -7.99
CA VAL A 19 -1.81 -14.97 -8.21
C VAL A 19 -2.99 -14.21 -7.61
N GLN A 20 -2.84 -13.73 -6.38
CA GLN A 20 -3.88 -12.97 -5.70
C GLN A 20 -4.17 -11.64 -6.42
N LEU A 21 -3.13 -10.92 -6.84
CA LEU A 21 -3.28 -9.68 -7.60
C LEU A 21 -4.01 -9.91 -8.94
N GLU A 22 -3.69 -11.01 -9.63
CA GLU A 22 -4.36 -11.41 -10.87
C GLU A 22 -5.82 -11.79 -10.66
N GLU A 23 -6.14 -12.54 -9.60
CA GLU A 23 -7.53 -12.89 -9.29
C GLU A 23 -8.37 -11.64 -9.01
N TYR A 24 -7.84 -10.69 -8.23
CA TYR A 24 -8.51 -9.41 -8.00
C TYR A 24 -8.62 -8.58 -9.27
N ALA A 25 -7.59 -8.58 -10.10
CA ALA A 25 -7.63 -7.87 -11.37
C ALA A 25 -8.70 -8.43 -12.31
N LYS A 26 -8.80 -9.76 -12.41
CA LYS A 26 -9.85 -10.43 -13.18
C LYS A 26 -11.25 -10.12 -12.68
N LYS A 27 -11.47 -10.11 -11.34
CA LYS A 27 -12.76 -9.77 -10.74
C LYS A 27 -13.19 -8.33 -11.05
N LEU A 28 -12.23 -7.42 -11.20
CA LEU A 28 -12.45 -6.00 -11.44
C LEU A 28 -12.29 -5.60 -12.91
N ASP A 29 -12.02 -6.56 -13.79
CA ASP A 29 -11.71 -6.34 -15.23
C ASP A 29 -10.60 -5.30 -15.44
N LEU A 30 -9.52 -5.42 -14.65
CA LEU A 30 -8.40 -4.48 -14.68
C LEU A 30 -7.14 -5.14 -15.25
N PRO A 31 -6.39 -4.45 -16.12
CA PRO A 31 -5.12 -4.96 -16.63
C PRO A 31 -4.03 -4.99 -15.57
N VAL A 32 -3.16 -6.00 -15.66
CA VAL A 32 -1.98 -6.15 -14.81
C VAL A 32 -0.75 -6.30 -15.69
N ILE A 33 0.30 -5.55 -15.39
CA ILE A 33 1.63 -5.75 -15.94
C ILE A 33 2.46 -6.50 -14.89
N LYS A 34 3.07 -7.59 -15.32
CA LYS A 34 3.96 -8.42 -14.52
C LYS A 34 5.13 -8.90 -15.32
N HIS A 35 6.23 -9.23 -14.67
CA HIS A 35 7.38 -9.91 -15.24
C HIS A 35 7.52 -11.33 -14.66
N ARG A 36 8.55 -12.05 -15.12
CA ARG A 36 8.91 -13.34 -14.54
C ARG A 36 9.30 -13.16 -13.06
N ARG A 37 9.09 -14.18 -12.28
CA ARG A 37 9.47 -14.21 -10.85
C ARG A 37 10.95 -13.86 -10.66
N GLY A 38 11.24 -13.02 -9.66
CA GLY A 38 12.57 -12.51 -9.39
C GLY A 38 13.06 -11.45 -10.39
N GLY A 39 12.15 -10.92 -11.23
CA GLY A 39 12.42 -9.80 -12.10
C GLY A 39 12.66 -8.49 -11.36
N ASP A 40 13.09 -7.48 -12.08
CA ASP A 40 13.33 -6.14 -11.54
C ASP A 40 12.01 -5.40 -11.32
N ALA A 41 11.64 -5.17 -10.05
CA ALA A 41 10.43 -4.47 -9.66
C ALA A 41 10.32 -3.06 -10.30
N ALA A 42 11.43 -2.32 -10.39
CA ALA A 42 11.43 -1.01 -11.02
C ALA A 42 11.11 -1.07 -12.52
N ALA A 43 11.54 -2.12 -13.20
CA ALA A 43 11.25 -2.33 -14.62
C ALA A 43 9.78 -2.70 -14.86
N VAL A 44 9.17 -3.54 -14.00
CA VAL A 44 7.74 -3.86 -14.07
C VAL A 44 6.89 -2.60 -13.99
N ILE A 45 7.19 -1.72 -13.01
CA ILE A 45 6.45 -0.48 -12.81
C ILE A 45 6.68 0.50 -13.98
N PHE A 46 7.91 0.54 -14.50
CA PHE A 46 8.22 1.36 -15.69
C PHE A 46 7.40 0.92 -16.90
N ASP A 47 7.31 -0.39 -17.16
CA ASP A 47 6.53 -0.93 -18.27
C ASP A 47 5.02 -0.68 -18.08
N ALA A 48 4.53 -0.76 -16.83
CA ALA A 48 3.15 -0.38 -16.52
C ALA A 48 2.86 1.09 -16.82
N ARG A 49 3.80 1.98 -16.49
CA ARG A 49 3.69 3.42 -16.85
C ARG A 49 3.65 3.61 -18.36
N LYS A 50 4.55 2.96 -19.09
CA LYS A 50 4.57 3.03 -20.57
C LYS A 50 3.30 2.47 -21.19
N ALA A 51 2.77 1.38 -20.64
CA ALA A 51 1.49 0.83 -21.07
C ALA A 51 0.33 1.78 -20.76
N ALA A 52 0.36 2.45 -19.60
CA ALA A 52 -0.64 3.44 -19.22
C ALA A 52 -0.66 4.64 -20.18
N GLU A 53 0.50 5.21 -20.47
CA GLU A 53 0.66 6.30 -21.44
C GLU A 53 0.11 5.90 -22.82
N ALA A 54 0.53 4.73 -23.34
CA ALA A 54 0.15 4.26 -24.67
C ALA A 54 -1.35 3.94 -24.82
N ARG A 55 -1.96 3.40 -23.75
CA ARG A 55 -3.36 2.94 -23.74
C ARG A 55 -4.33 3.90 -23.05
N LYS A 56 -3.85 5.09 -22.66
CA LYS A 56 -4.63 6.15 -22.00
C LYS A 56 -5.33 5.68 -20.71
N TYR A 57 -4.56 5.02 -19.84
CA TYR A 57 -4.97 4.79 -18.45
C TYR A 57 -4.62 6.01 -17.61
N ASP A 58 -5.48 6.31 -16.63
CA ASP A 58 -5.37 7.52 -15.81
C ASP A 58 -4.48 7.32 -14.59
N VAL A 59 -4.37 6.08 -14.08
CA VAL A 59 -3.68 5.75 -12.84
C VAL A 59 -2.89 4.45 -12.98
N VAL A 60 -1.65 4.45 -12.48
CA VAL A 60 -0.85 3.23 -12.28
C VAL A 60 -0.81 2.91 -10.78
N LEU A 61 -1.31 1.74 -10.40
CA LEU A 61 -1.23 1.22 -9.04
C LEU A 61 -0.13 0.16 -8.99
N ALA A 62 0.98 0.49 -8.31
CA ALA A 62 2.11 -0.41 -8.17
C ALA A 62 2.11 -1.06 -6.78
N ASP A 63 2.01 -2.39 -6.74
CA ASP A 63 2.26 -3.19 -5.55
C ASP A 63 3.76 -3.43 -5.41
N THR A 64 4.29 -3.34 -4.19
CA THR A 64 5.72 -3.54 -3.90
C THR A 64 5.91 -4.47 -2.72
N SER A 65 7.11 -5.06 -2.60
CA SER A 65 7.45 -5.91 -1.46
C SER A 65 7.49 -5.12 -0.16
N GLY A 66 6.92 -5.69 0.91
CA GLY A 66 6.95 -5.18 2.28
C GLY A 66 7.80 -6.02 3.25
N ARG A 67 8.66 -6.92 2.74
CA ARG A 67 9.36 -7.90 3.56
C ARG A 67 10.56 -7.30 4.28
N MET A 68 10.43 -7.05 5.58
CA MET A 68 11.47 -6.44 6.41
C MET A 68 12.62 -7.36 6.83
N HIS A 69 12.53 -8.68 6.63
CA HIS A 69 13.60 -9.61 7.07
C HIS A 69 14.90 -9.49 6.23
N THR A 70 14.84 -8.88 5.06
CA THR A 70 16.01 -8.55 4.25
C THR A 70 16.11 -7.03 4.07
N LYS A 71 16.14 -6.32 5.19
CA LYS A 71 16.01 -4.84 5.25
C LYS A 71 16.86 -4.10 4.20
N LYS A 72 18.14 -4.43 4.09
CA LYS A 72 19.05 -3.73 3.18
C LYS A 72 18.64 -3.85 1.71
N ASN A 73 18.33 -5.06 1.26
CA ASN A 73 17.93 -5.31 -0.14
C ASN A 73 16.59 -4.64 -0.47
N LEU A 74 15.63 -4.67 0.49
CA LEU A 74 14.35 -4.00 0.33
C LEU A 74 14.52 -2.49 0.19
N LEU A 75 15.36 -1.87 1.02
CA LEU A 75 15.63 -0.42 0.92
C LEU A 75 16.21 -0.03 -0.44
N GLU A 76 17.19 -0.79 -0.92
CA GLU A 76 17.82 -0.55 -2.23
C GLU A 76 16.81 -0.71 -3.37
N GLU A 77 15.95 -1.73 -3.31
CA GLU A 77 14.88 -1.96 -4.27
C GLU A 77 13.88 -0.81 -4.28
N LEU A 78 13.36 -0.40 -3.12
CA LEU A 78 12.40 0.69 -3.00
C LEU A 78 12.98 2.03 -3.48
N ARG A 79 14.22 2.34 -3.08
CA ARG A 79 14.93 3.54 -3.57
C ARG A 79 15.09 3.53 -5.08
N LYS A 80 15.39 2.37 -5.67
CA LYS A 80 15.45 2.20 -7.12
C LYS A 80 14.11 2.44 -7.79
N ILE A 81 13.03 1.85 -7.24
CA ILE A 81 11.67 2.04 -7.75
C ILE A 81 11.32 3.53 -7.77
N VAL A 82 11.52 4.24 -6.67
CA VAL A 82 11.20 5.68 -6.56
C VAL A 82 12.06 6.50 -7.51
N ARG A 83 13.36 6.24 -7.59
CA ARG A 83 14.28 6.98 -8.48
C ARG A 83 13.91 6.82 -9.96
N VAL A 84 13.56 5.60 -10.38
CA VAL A 84 13.27 5.29 -11.79
C VAL A 84 11.87 5.75 -12.17
N ASN A 85 10.88 5.51 -11.31
CA ASN A 85 9.49 5.71 -11.66
C ASN A 85 8.90 7.05 -11.20
N LYS A 86 9.51 7.71 -10.22
CA LYS A 86 9.08 9.01 -9.68
C LYS A 86 7.57 9.02 -9.38
N PRO A 87 7.08 8.17 -8.45
CA PRO A 87 5.66 8.08 -8.16
C PRO A 87 5.13 9.40 -7.59
N ASP A 88 3.89 9.74 -7.95
CA ASP A 88 3.20 10.93 -7.44
C ASP A 88 2.78 10.75 -5.97
N LEU A 89 2.53 9.50 -5.56
CA LEU A 89 2.07 9.17 -4.21
C LEU A 89 2.68 7.85 -3.73
N LYS A 90 3.26 7.88 -2.54
CA LYS A 90 3.83 6.72 -1.84
C LYS A 90 2.98 6.42 -0.61
N ILE A 91 2.24 5.31 -0.67
CA ILE A 91 1.30 4.89 0.36
C ILE A 91 1.91 3.72 1.13
N LEU A 92 2.03 3.87 2.45
CA LEU A 92 2.41 2.78 3.34
C LEU A 92 1.14 2.05 3.83
N VAL A 93 1.10 0.74 3.62
CA VAL A 93 0.02 -0.11 4.14
C VAL A 93 0.51 -0.80 5.41
N LEU A 94 -0.16 -0.52 6.53
CA LEU A 94 0.17 -1.03 7.86
C LEU A 94 -0.91 -1.98 8.36
N ASP A 95 -0.47 -3.00 9.09
CA ASP A 95 -1.34 -3.96 9.76
C ASP A 95 -1.63 -3.48 11.19
N SER A 96 -2.91 -3.26 11.52
CA SER A 96 -3.31 -2.80 12.86
C SER A 96 -2.99 -3.80 13.98
N LEU A 97 -2.69 -5.05 13.65
CA LEU A 97 -2.32 -6.09 14.60
C LEU A 97 -0.82 -6.06 14.97
N SER A 98 -0.01 -5.29 14.27
CA SER A 98 1.45 -5.27 14.48
C SER A 98 1.88 -4.60 15.80
N GLY A 99 0.95 -4.12 16.61
CA GLY A 99 1.27 -3.49 17.91
C GLY A 99 2.21 -2.30 17.76
N SER A 100 3.19 -2.17 18.66
CA SER A 100 4.19 -1.11 18.63
C SER A 100 5.18 -1.20 17.46
N ASP A 101 5.26 -2.35 16.77
CA ASP A 101 6.13 -2.53 15.60
C ASP A 101 5.72 -1.66 14.39
N VAL A 102 4.48 -1.19 14.38
CA VAL A 102 3.97 -0.21 13.39
C VAL A 102 4.87 1.03 13.31
N ILE A 103 5.37 1.52 14.44
CA ILE A 103 6.26 2.69 14.50
C ILE A 103 7.58 2.39 13.79
N ASN A 104 8.22 1.26 14.14
CA ASN A 104 9.47 0.83 13.52
C ASN A 104 9.31 0.61 12.01
N GLN A 105 8.17 0.03 11.59
CA GLN A 105 7.86 -0.15 10.17
C GLN A 105 7.73 1.20 9.47
N PHE A 106 6.99 2.13 10.06
CA PHE A 106 6.82 3.46 9.48
C PHE A 106 8.17 4.17 9.32
N GLU A 107 8.98 4.25 10.39
CA GLU A 107 10.30 4.90 10.37
C GLU A 107 11.20 4.30 9.28
N PHE A 108 11.21 2.98 9.18
CA PHE A 108 12.00 2.26 8.18
C PHE A 108 11.63 2.66 6.74
N PHE A 109 10.33 2.70 6.41
CA PHE A 109 9.90 3.07 5.06
C PHE A 109 9.99 4.58 4.81
N GLU A 110 9.76 5.41 5.82
CA GLU A 110 9.92 6.86 5.73
C GLU A 110 11.38 7.24 5.41
N GLU A 111 12.34 6.63 6.12
CA GLU A 111 13.78 6.82 5.85
C GLU A 111 14.17 6.32 4.45
N ALA A 112 13.56 5.23 4.01
CA ALA A 112 13.89 4.61 2.73
C ALA A 112 13.50 5.48 1.54
N VAL A 113 12.24 5.93 1.52
CA VAL A 113 11.61 6.51 0.33
C VAL A 113 10.75 7.74 0.61
N GLY A 114 10.52 8.06 1.88
CA GLY A 114 9.53 9.05 2.29
C GLY A 114 8.10 8.54 2.03
N ILE A 115 7.20 8.75 2.96
CA ILE A 115 5.81 8.31 2.88
C ILE A 115 4.90 9.52 2.76
N ASP A 116 3.97 9.48 1.80
CA ASP A 116 3.04 10.59 1.59
C ASP A 116 1.72 10.36 2.33
N ALA A 117 1.30 9.09 2.47
CA ALA A 117 0.05 8.72 3.15
C ALA A 117 0.08 7.29 3.69
N VAL A 118 -0.86 6.96 4.56
CA VAL A 118 -0.97 5.65 5.21
C VAL A 118 -2.34 5.03 4.99
N VAL A 119 -2.37 3.70 4.94
CA VAL A 119 -3.58 2.87 5.00
C VAL A 119 -3.40 1.86 6.12
N PHE A 120 -4.41 1.72 6.99
CA PHE A 120 -4.44 0.67 7.99
C PHE A 120 -5.38 -0.45 7.57
N THR A 121 -4.97 -1.70 7.82
CA THR A 121 -5.75 -2.91 7.53
C THR A 121 -6.06 -3.68 8.80
N LYS A 122 -6.99 -4.63 8.72
CA LYS A 122 -7.38 -5.57 9.79
C LYS A 122 -8.00 -4.91 11.01
N LEU A 123 -8.73 -3.81 10.83
CA LEU A 123 -9.45 -3.18 11.93
C LEU A 123 -10.68 -3.99 12.38
N ASP A 124 -11.16 -4.93 11.58
CA ASP A 124 -12.16 -5.91 11.96
C ASP A 124 -11.73 -6.81 13.14
N VAL A 125 -10.41 -6.98 13.33
CA VAL A 125 -9.83 -7.77 14.43
C VAL A 125 -9.35 -6.90 15.58
N ASN A 126 -8.96 -5.65 15.32
CA ASN A 126 -8.45 -4.71 16.32
C ASN A 126 -9.23 -3.38 16.31
N GLU A 127 -10.41 -3.40 16.90
CA GLU A 127 -11.32 -2.24 16.93
C GLU A 127 -10.76 -1.03 17.70
N LYS A 128 -9.80 -1.23 18.60
CA LYS A 128 -9.27 -0.16 19.46
C LYS A 128 -8.34 0.82 18.74
N GLY A 129 -7.76 0.46 17.60
CA GLY A 129 -7.02 1.37 16.72
C GLY A 129 -5.90 2.19 17.38
N GLY A 130 -5.33 1.76 18.52
CA GLY A 130 -4.30 2.52 19.25
C GLY A 130 -3.06 2.83 18.41
N ASN A 131 -2.71 1.93 17.48
CA ASN A 131 -1.60 2.11 16.55
C ASN A 131 -1.83 3.28 15.58
N ILE A 132 -3.08 3.53 15.22
CA ILE A 132 -3.48 4.63 14.35
C ILE A 132 -3.16 5.96 15.04
N LEU A 133 -3.55 6.09 16.32
CA LEU A 133 -3.23 7.27 17.12
C LEU A 133 -1.73 7.50 17.24
N SER A 134 -0.96 6.43 17.49
CA SER A 134 0.50 6.52 17.61
C SER A 134 1.14 7.03 16.33
N VAL A 135 0.73 6.53 15.17
CA VAL A 135 1.23 6.98 13.87
C VAL A 135 0.80 8.42 13.56
N CYS A 136 -0.46 8.79 13.83
CA CYS A 136 -0.94 10.15 13.65
C CYS A 136 -0.14 11.15 14.49
N TYR A 137 0.06 10.83 15.78
CA TYR A 137 0.77 11.70 16.72
C TYR A 137 2.25 11.87 16.37
N GLN A 138 2.93 10.77 16.01
CA GLN A 138 4.37 10.78 15.83
C GLN A 138 4.79 11.29 14.45
N PHE A 139 4.05 10.99 13.40
CA PHE A 139 4.50 11.24 12.01
C PHE A 139 3.69 12.29 11.27
N ASN A 140 2.53 12.68 11.77
CA ASN A 140 1.67 13.70 11.15
C ASN A 140 1.42 13.47 9.64
N LYS A 141 1.17 12.20 9.26
CA LYS A 141 0.86 11.84 7.87
C LYS A 141 -0.62 11.54 7.71
N PRO A 142 -1.22 11.88 6.56
CA PRO A 142 -2.62 11.60 6.32
C PRO A 142 -2.90 10.10 6.25
N ILE A 143 -3.95 9.66 6.91
CA ILE A 143 -4.51 8.32 6.74
C ILE A 143 -5.60 8.43 5.67
N LEU A 144 -5.53 7.58 4.65
CA LEU A 144 -6.47 7.61 3.55
C LEU A 144 -7.64 6.66 3.77
N PHE A 145 -7.34 5.42 4.16
CA PHE A 145 -8.31 4.35 4.25
C PHE A 145 -8.07 3.46 5.47
N LEU A 146 -9.16 2.85 5.92
CA LEU A 146 -9.17 1.78 6.92
C LEU A 146 -9.77 0.53 6.28
N GLY A 147 -9.04 -0.60 6.33
CA GLY A 147 -9.53 -1.91 5.95
C GLY A 147 -10.21 -2.58 7.13
N THR A 148 -11.50 -2.84 6.99
CA THR A 148 -12.41 -3.33 8.05
C THR A 148 -12.92 -4.73 7.77
N GLY A 149 -12.34 -5.46 6.82
CA GLY A 149 -12.70 -6.82 6.47
C GLY A 149 -12.01 -7.33 5.20
N GLN A 150 -12.60 -8.36 4.57
CA GLN A 150 -12.00 -9.09 3.46
C GLN A 150 -12.62 -8.77 2.09
N LYS A 151 -13.76 -8.10 2.06
CA LYS A 151 -14.46 -7.76 0.82
C LYS A 151 -13.97 -6.42 0.27
N PHE A 152 -14.31 -6.13 -0.99
CA PHE A 152 -13.94 -4.83 -1.60
C PHE A 152 -14.64 -3.65 -0.93
N GLU A 153 -15.85 -3.86 -0.41
CA GLU A 153 -16.65 -2.87 0.30
C GLU A 153 -16.15 -2.62 1.73
N ASP A 154 -15.33 -3.52 2.27
CA ASP A 154 -14.80 -3.44 3.64
C ASP A 154 -13.60 -2.49 3.73
N MET A 155 -13.62 -1.42 2.94
CA MET A 155 -12.64 -0.35 2.98
C MET A 155 -13.35 0.99 3.14
N GLU A 156 -13.07 1.67 4.23
CA GLU A 156 -13.67 2.95 4.58
C GLU A 156 -12.66 4.09 4.40
N PHE A 157 -13.13 5.27 3.98
CA PHE A 157 -12.32 6.49 4.12
C PHE A 157 -12.06 6.79 5.60
N PHE A 158 -10.86 7.26 5.90
CA PHE A 158 -10.56 7.69 7.26
C PHE A 158 -11.23 9.04 7.54
N GLU A 159 -12.12 9.06 8.52
CA GLU A 159 -12.80 10.26 9.03
C GLU A 159 -12.46 10.41 10.52
N VAL A 160 -11.83 11.52 10.87
CA VAL A 160 -11.30 11.77 12.22
C VAL A 160 -12.40 11.70 13.27
N GLU A 161 -13.52 12.37 13.03
CA GLU A 161 -14.64 12.45 13.96
C GLU A 161 -15.20 11.06 14.25
N ARG A 162 -15.46 10.28 13.21
CA ARG A 162 -15.97 8.90 13.32
C ARG A 162 -14.99 7.98 14.04
N PHE A 163 -13.70 8.17 13.79
CA PHE A 163 -12.66 7.37 14.45
C PHE A 163 -12.56 7.71 15.93
N VAL A 164 -12.58 8.99 16.30
CA VAL A 164 -12.55 9.45 17.69
C VAL A 164 -13.79 8.98 18.47
N GLU A 165 -14.98 9.02 17.85
CA GLU A 165 -16.20 8.49 18.49
C GLU A 165 -16.12 7.00 18.82
N LYS A 166 -15.44 6.21 17.98
CA LYS A 166 -15.21 4.77 18.26
C LYS A 166 -14.21 4.54 19.40
N LEU A 167 -13.27 5.45 19.61
CA LEU A 167 -12.24 5.33 20.65
C LEU A 167 -12.73 5.75 22.05
N ILE A 168 -13.64 6.72 22.10
CA ILE A 168 -14.16 7.24 23.37
C ILE A 168 -15.45 6.49 23.69
N PRO A 169 -15.49 5.67 24.76
CA PRO A 169 -16.73 5.05 25.19
C PRO A 169 -17.76 6.14 25.50
N LYS A 170 -18.95 6.00 24.94
CA LYS A 170 -20.08 6.86 25.37
C LYS A 170 -20.40 6.46 26.81
N PHE A 171 -20.13 7.36 27.77
CA PHE A 171 -20.56 7.26 29.16
C PHE A 171 -22.06 7.46 29.24
#